data_255b11ec282047a25bfc7bc8e1b0213f
#
_entry.id   255b11ec282047a25bfc7bc8e1b0213f
#
_cell.length_a   1.000
_cell.length_b   1.000
_cell.length_c   1.000
_cell.angle_alpha   90.00
_cell.angle_beta   90.00
_cell.angle_gamma   90.00
#
_symmetry.space_group_name_H-M   'P 1'
#
loop_
_entity.id
_entity.type
_entity.pdbx_description
1 polymer ?
#
loop_
_entity_poly.entity_id
_entity_poly.type
_entity_poly.pdbx_seq_one_letter_code
_entity_poly.pdbx_strand_id
1 'polypeptide(L)'
;MIAMTNRYDLNKNLAQMLKGGVIMDVQNPEQARIAEAAGAAAVMALERIPADIRAVGGVSRMSDPKMIKEIQDAVSIPVMAKVRIGHFVEAQILQAIEIDYIDESEVLTPADDLIHVDKTQFDVPFVCGAKDLGEALRRISEGASMIRTKGEPGTGDIVQAVHHLRLMNQEIRRIQNLREDELYITAKDLQVPIDLIRYVHEHGKLPVVNFAAGGVATPADAALMMQLGAEGVFVGSGIFKSGDPKKRAEAIVKAVTNYNRPDILAQVSEDLGEAMVGINKDEIDILMAERGK
;
A
#
# COMPACT_ATOMS: atom_id res chain seq x y z
N MET A 1 -18.10 13.54 15.51
CA MET A 1 -17.16 14.37 14.73
C MET A 1 -15.79 14.17 15.34
N ILE A 2 -14.94 13.34 14.71
CA ILE A 2 -13.53 13.25 15.11
C ILE A 2 -12.99 14.66 14.82
N ALA A 3 -12.58 15.39 15.84
CA ALA A 3 -11.87 16.65 15.66
C ALA A 3 -10.53 16.29 14.98
N MET A 4 -10.56 16.22 13.65
CA MET A 4 -9.36 16.04 12.87
C MET A 4 -8.50 17.27 13.11
N THR A 5 -7.33 17.04 13.69
CA THR A 5 -6.37 18.09 13.90
C THR A 5 -5.93 18.60 12.52
N ASN A 6 -5.55 19.86 12.42
CA ASN A 6 -4.97 20.45 11.21
C ASN A 6 -3.84 19.55 10.61
N ARG A 7 -3.17 18.77 11.46
CA ARG A 7 -2.11 17.82 11.09
C ARG A 7 -2.64 16.61 10.31
N TYR A 8 -3.76 16.00 10.71
CA TYR A 8 -4.34 14.88 9.97
C TYR A 8 -4.78 15.27 8.56
N ASP A 9 -5.37 16.46 8.41
CA ASP A 9 -5.75 16.97 7.08
C ASP A 9 -4.52 17.22 6.21
N LEU A 10 -3.43 17.74 6.77
CA LEU A 10 -2.15 17.86 6.07
C LEU A 10 -1.64 16.49 5.62
N ASN A 11 -1.64 15.50 6.50
CA ASN A 11 -1.17 14.15 6.20
C ASN A 11 -2.00 13.48 5.08
N LYS A 12 -3.32 13.65 5.07
CA LYS A 12 -4.18 13.20 3.96
C LYS A 12 -3.82 13.89 2.64
N ASN A 13 -3.57 15.20 2.69
CA ASN A 13 -3.18 15.96 1.50
C ASN A 13 -1.81 15.54 0.96
N LEU A 14 -0.85 15.23 1.84
CA LEU A 14 0.45 14.67 1.44
C LEU A 14 0.26 13.31 0.74
N ALA A 15 -0.56 12.43 1.29
CA ALA A 15 -0.89 11.15 0.66
C ALA A 15 -1.63 11.33 -0.69
N GLN A 16 -2.53 12.31 -0.79
CA GLN A 16 -3.26 12.65 -2.02
C GLN A 16 -2.32 13.09 -3.15
N MET A 17 -1.17 13.70 -2.84
CA MET A 17 -0.18 14.08 -3.85
C MET A 17 0.45 12.90 -4.58
N LEU A 18 0.42 11.70 -4.01
CA LEU A 18 0.95 10.47 -4.61
C LEU A 18 -0.03 9.81 -5.58
N LYS A 19 -1.28 10.30 -5.65
CA LYS A 19 -2.33 9.72 -6.49
C LYS A 19 -1.92 9.66 -7.96
N GLY A 20 -2.18 8.51 -8.58
CA GLY A 20 -1.78 8.22 -9.97
C GLY A 20 -0.33 7.77 -10.11
N GLY A 21 0.39 7.63 -9.00
CA GLY A 21 1.80 7.25 -8.99
C GLY A 21 2.06 5.77 -8.71
N VAL A 22 3.33 5.42 -8.82
CA VAL A 22 3.88 4.11 -8.46
C VAL A 22 4.83 4.29 -7.28
N ILE A 23 4.65 3.48 -6.24
CA ILE A 23 5.55 3.40 -5.10
C ILE A 23 6.32 2.08 -5.23
N MET A 24 7.65 2.16 -5.21
CA MET A 24 8.52 1.01 -5.46
C MET A 24 9.30 0.61 -4.22
N ASP A 25 9.28 -0.68 -3.87
CA ASP A 25 10.13 -1.24 -2.82
C ASP A 25 11.59 -1.26 -3.29
N VAL A 26 12.49 -0.74 -2.45
CA VAL A 26 13.93 -0.65 -2.74
C VAL A 26 14.76 -1.08 -1.53
N GLN A 27 15.91 -1.73 -1.78
CA GLN A 27 16.76 -2.31 -0.74
C GLN A 27 18.08 -1.53 -0.54
N ASN A 28 18.38 -0.59 -1.42
CA ASN A 28 19.62 0.18 -1.38
C ASN A 28 19.52 1.48 -2.21
N PRO A 29 20.48 2.39 -2.08
CA PRO A 29 20.50 3.65 -2.83
C PRO A 29 20.49 3.50 -4.35
N GLU A 30 21.09 2.45 -4.91
CA GLU A 30 21.11 2.22 -6.35
C GLU A 30 19.72 1.90 -6.89
N GLN A 31 18.99 0.98 -6.23
CA GLN A 31 17.61 0.66 -6.58
C GLN A 31 16.70 1.88 -6.42
N ALA A 32 16.92 2.71 -5.40
CA ALA A 32 16.16 3.94 -5.19
C ALA A 32 16.34 4.92 -6.35
N ARG A 33 17.58 5.12 -6.84
CA ARG A 33 17.86 5.96 -8.03
C ARG A 33 17.22 5.39 -9.30
N ILE A 34 17.22 4.06 -9.48
CA ILE A 34 16.53 3.41 -10.60
C ILE A 34 15.03 3.70 -10.54
N ALA A 35 14.42 3.59 -9.37
CA ALA A 35 13.00 3.87 -9.17
C ALA A 35 12.66 5.34 -9.46
N GLU A 36 13.44 6.28 -8.92
CA GLU A 36 13.27 7.71 -9.18
C GLU A 36 13.43 8.05 -10.66
N ALA A 37 14.49 7.53 -11.32
CA ALA A 37 14.72 7.73 -12.75
C ALA A 37 13.61 7.16 -13.63
N ALA A 38 12.96 6.07 -13.21
CA ALA A 38 11.80 5.49 -13.87
C ALA A 38 10.51 6.31 -13.69
N GLY A 39 10.49 7.31 -12.78
CA GLY A 39 9.35 8.16 -12.50
C GLY A 39 8.46 7.65 -11.35
N ALA A 40 9.01 6.90 -10.40
CA ALA A 40 8.30 6.55 -9.18
C ALA A 40 7.88 7.81 -8.41
N ALA A 41 6.68 7.78 -7.81
CA ALA A 41 6.18 8.88 -6.98
C ALA A 41 6.79 8.87 -5.57
N ALA A 42 7.21 7.70 -5.10
CA ALA A 42 7.90 7.48 -3.84
C ALA A 42 8.61 6.12 -3.87
N VAL A 43 9.50 5.89 -2.91
CA VAL A 43 10.10 4.57 -2.67
C VAL A 43 9.78 4.07 -1.27
N MET A 44 9.74 2.75 -1.11
CA MET A 44 9.60 2.06 0.17
C MET A 44 10.93 1.40 0.51
N ALA A 45 11.61 1.89 1.54
CA ALA A 45 12.89 1.35 1.98
C ALA A 45 12.71 0.06 2.79
N LEU A 46 13.29 -1.05 2.34
CA LEU A 46 13.20 -2.38 2.93
C LEU A 46 14.53 -3.11 2.84
N GLU A 47 15.05 -3.67 3.93
CA GLU A 47 16.20 -4.59 3.86
C GLU A 47 15.86 -5.89 3.12
N ARG A 48 14.64 -6.38 3.30
CA ARG A 48 14.11 -7.56 2.63
C ARG A 48 12.76 -7.22 2.00
N ILE A 49 12.68 -7.39 0.69
CA ILE A 49 11.41 -7.29 -0.03
C ILE A 49 10.52 -8.49 0.32
N PRO A 50 9.21 -8.41 0.10
CA PRO A 50 8.27 -9.44 0.54
C PRO A 50 8.61 -10.86 0.07
N ALA A 51 9.15 -11.05 -1.15
CA ALA A 51 9.58 -12.36 -1.64
C ALA A 51 10.72 -12.95 -0.81
N ASP A 52 11.69 -12.13 -0.40
CA ASP A 52 12.81 -12.56 0.45
C ASP A 52 12.33 -12.90 1.87
N ILE A 53 11.35 -12.16 2.39
CA ILE A 53 10.72 -12.45 3.70
C ILE A 53 10.06 -13.83 3.66
N ARG A 54 9.35 -14.17 2.57
CA ARG A 54 8.75 -15.50 2.40
C ARG A 54 9.79 -16.61 2.32
N ALA A 55 10.84 -16.38 1.55
CA ALA A 55 11.88 -17.38 1.32
C ALA A 55 12.69 -17.69 2.58
N VAL A 56 12.99 -16.68 3.40
CA VAL A 56 13.83 -16.83 4.61
C VAL A 56 12.98 -17.26 5.83
N GLY A 57 11.72 -16.81 5.91
CA GLY A 57 10.86 -17.03 7.06
C GLY A 57 11.33 -16.28 8.32
N GLY A 58 10.86 -16.73 9.48
CA GLY A 58 11.21 -16.17 10.77
C GLY A 58 10.50 -14.84 11.08
N VAL A 59 11.04 -14.09 12.03
CA VAL A 59 10.49 -12.80 12.47
C VAL A 59 11.08 -11.67 11.62
N SER A 60 10.22 -11.02 10.83
CA SER A 60 10.58 -9.85 10.04
C SER A 60 10.29 -8.55 10.80
N ARG A 61 11.28 -7.68 10.90
CA ARG A 61 11.25 -6.44 11.70
C ARG A 61 11.48 -5.21 10.84
N MET A 62 11.34 -4.03 11.43
CA MET A 62 11.74 -2.75 10.84
C MET A 62 13.18 -2.83 10.33
N SER A 63 13.44 -2.20 9.19
CA SER A 63 14.77 -2.11 8.58
C SER A 63 15.71 -1.18 9.37
N ASP A 64 17.02 -1.36 9.18
CA ASP A 64 18.04 -0.54 9.82
C ASP A 64 17.86 0.95 9.46
N PRO A 65 17.76 1.85 10.46
CA PRO A 65 17.65 3.29 10.24
C PRO A 65 18.81 3.88 9.43
N LYS A 66 20.00 3.31 9.49
CA LYS A 66 21.15 3.76 8.67
C LYS A 66 20.89 3.52 7.19
N MET A 67 20.43 2.32 6.82
CA MET A 67 20.09 1.99 5.44
C MET A 67 18.96 2.88 4.92
N ILE A 68 17.95 3.17 5.76
CA ILE A 68 16.85 4.07 5.38
C ILE A 68 17.39 5.47 5.08
N LYS A 69 18.27 6.02 5.93
CA LYS A 69 18.92 7.33 5.72
C LYS A 69 19.75 7.37 4.44
N GLU A 70 20.52 6.31 4.14
CA GLU A 70 21.29 6.20 2.91
C GLU A 70 20.39 6.26 1.66
N ILE A 71 19.17 5.71 1.74
CA ILE A 71 18.17 5.83 0.68
C ILE A 71 17.58 7.24 0.63
N GLN A 72 17.25 7.85 1.78
CA GLN A 72 16.78 9.26 1.82
C GLN A 72 17.79 10.21 1.20
N ASP A 73 19.08 10.03 1.47
CA ASP A 73 20.16 10.84 0.88
C ASP A 73 20.36 10.63 -0.63
N ALA A 74 19.87 9.53 -1.17
CA ALA A 74 20.10 9.13 -2.55
C ALA A 74 19.07 9.65 -3.55
N VAL A 75 17.87 10.02 -3.10
CA VAL A 75 16.73 10.43 -3.95
C VAL A 75 16.09 11.72 -3.47
N SER A 76 15.36 12.38 -4.36
CA SER A 76 14.60 13.59 -4.04
C SER A 76 13.09 13.33 -3.86
N ILE A 77 12.63 12.14 -4.22
CA ILE A 77 11.25 11.70 -4.02
C ILE A 77 11.04 11.19 -2.58
N PRO A 78 9.79 11.21 -2.06
CA PRO A 78 9.49 10.73 -0.72
C PRO A 78 9.96 9.30 -0.46
N VAL A 79 10.44 9.06 0.76
CA VAL A 79 10.86 7.74 1.24
C VAL A 79 9.90 7.26 2.32
N MET A 80 9.38 6.06 2.15
CA MET A 80 8.55 5.35 3.12
C MET A 80 9.36 4.25 3.80
N ALA A 81 8.97 3.89 5.02
CA ALA A 81 9.49 2.71 5.70
C ALA A 81 8.39 1.99 6.48
N LYS A 82 8.60 0.68 6.73
CA LYS A 82 7.61 -0.17 7.39
C LYS A 82 7.91 -0.34 8.87
N VAL A 83 6.83 -0.35 9.66
CA VAL A 83 6.83 -0.80 11.05
C VAL A 83 5.95 -2.02 11.22
N ARG A 84 6.22 -2.82 12.22
CA ARG A 84 5.36 -3.95 12.59
C ARG A 84 4.03 -3.44 13.15
N ILE A 85 2.97 -4.17 12.89
CA ILE A 85 1.64 -3.87 13.45
C ILE A 85 1.74 -3.76 14.97
N GLY A 86 1.23 -2.66 15.54
CA GLY A 86 1.21 -2.34 16.96
C GLY A 86 2.55 -1.86 17.55
N HIS A 87 3.62 -1.83 16.78
CA HIS A 87 4.94 -1.44 17.28
C HIS A 87 5.18 0.06 17.26
N PHE A 88 4.55 0.80 18.15
CA PHE A 88 4.64 2.27 18.20
C PHE A 88 6.08 2.80 18.41
N VAL A 89 6.98 2.02 19.05
CA VAL A 89 8.38 2.45 19.21
C VAL A 89 9.13 2.42 17.89
N GLU A 90 8.89 1.45 17.00
CA GLU A 90 9.44 1.48 15.64
C GLU A 90 8.95 2.73 14.89
N ALA A 91 7.69 3.11 15.05
CA ALA A 91 7.17 4.35 14.46
C ALA A 91 7.84 5.61 15.02
N GLN A 92 8.12 5.65 16.34
CA GLN A 92 8.87 6.73 16.98
C GLN A 92 10.30 6.85 16.41
N ILE A 93 10.97 5.72 16.17
CA ILE A 93 12.30 5.69 15.56
C ILE A 93 12.24 6.26 14.15
N LEU A 94 11.28 5.84 13.32
CA LEU A 94 11.14 6.34 11.96
C LEU A 94 10.81 7.84 11.93
N GLN A 95 9.92 8.31 12.79
CA GLN A 95 9.65 9.75 12.91
C GLN A 95 10.90 10.54 13.33
N ALA A 96 11.73 10.01 14.23
CA ALA A 96 12.95 10.66 14.67
C ALA A 96 14.03 10.78 13.58
N ILE A 97 13.98 9.95 12.56
CA ILE A 97 14.86 10.05 11.37
C ILE A 97 14.19 10.81 10.21
N GLU A 98 13.10 11.50 10.49
CA GLU A 98 12.38 12.35 9.52
C GLU A 98 11.91 11.60 8.28
N ILE A 99 11.39 10.37 8.46
CA ILE A 99 10.79 9.61 7.37
C ILE A 99 9.55 10.33 6.82
N ASP A 100 9.32 10.28 5.51
CA ASP A 100 8.18 10.97 4.89
C ASP A 100 6.83 10.27 5.14
N TYR A 101 6.81 8.92 5.14
CA TYR A 101 5.62 8.11 5.41
C TYR A 101 6.00 6.85 6.19
N ILE A 102 5.09 6.39 7.04
CA ILE A 102 5.21 5.12 7.78
C ILE A 102 4.14 4.15 7.28
N ASP A 103 4.52 2.95 6.86
CA ASP A 103 3.60 1.85 6.56
C ASP A 103 3.54 0.89 7.75
N GLU A 104 2.44 0.92 8.52
CA GLU A 104 2.14 -0.10 9.53
C GLU A 104 1.68 -1.35 8.80
N SER A 105 2.56 -2.34 8.70
CA SER A 105 2.48 -3.34 7.64
C SER A 105 2.38 -4.78 8.14
N GLU A 106 1.43 -5.49 7.57
CA GLU A 106 1.26 -6.95 7.68
C GLU A 106 2.39 -7.75 7.02
N VAL A 107 3.19 -7.13 6.17
CA VAL A 107 4.39 -7.75 5.54
C VAL A 107 5.41 -8.12 6.61
N LEU A 108 5.60 -7.29 7.61
CA LEU A 108 6.41 -7.59 8.77
C LEU A 108 5.64 -8.48 9.76
N THR A 109 6.37 -9.15 10.65
CA THR A 109 5.75 -9.97 11.70
C THR A 109 5.09 -9.04 12.71
N PRO A 110 3.80 -9.17 13.02
CA PRO A 110 3.13 -8.33 14.01
C PRO A 110 3.84 -8.33 15.38
N ALA A 111 3.88 -7.19 16.02
CA ALA A 111 4.36 -7.06 17.40
C ALA A 111 3.22 -7.07 18.41
N ASP A 112 2.03 -6.70 17.97
CA ASP A 112 0.80 -6.74 18.73
C ASP A 112 -0.31 -7.35 17.87
N ASP A 113 -1.09 -8.28 18.38
CA ASP A 113 -2.20 -8.94 17.71
C ASP A 113 -3.57 -8.40 18.13
N LEU A 114 -3.58 -7.46 19.09
CA LEU A 114 -4.80 -6.84 19.61
C LEU A 114 -4.96 -5.37 19.16
N ILE A 115 -3.85 -4.60 19.17
CA ILE A 115 -3.89 -3.14 19.04
C ILE A 115 -2.95 -2.69 17.94
N HIS A 116 -3.47 -1.87 17.01
CA HIS A 116 -2.68 -1.13 16.04
C HIS A 116 -2.09 0.14 16.66
N VAL A 117 -1.07 0.70 16.00
CA VAL A 117 -0.50 1.98 16.42
C VAL A 117 -1.57 3.08 16.39
N ASP A 118 -1.68 3.87 17.46
CA ASP A 118 -2.46 5.11 17.45
C ASP A 118 -1.71 6.17 16.63
N LYS A 119 -2.11 6.33 15.39
CA LYS A 119 -1.47 7.20 14.40
C LYS A 119 -1.69 8.68 14.69
N THR A 120 -2.67 8.99 15.54
CA THR A 120 -2.95 10.38 15.95
C THR A 120 -1.86 10.97 16.83
N GLN A 121 -0.99 10.12 17.38
CA GLN A 121 0.16 10.52 18.21
C GLN A 121 1.41 10.91 17.40
N PHE A 122 1.31 10.84 16.06
CA PHE A 122 2.45 11.06 15.17
C PHE A 122 2.18 12.21 14.20
N ASP A 123 3.24 12.91 13.82
CA ASP A 123 3.20 13.96 12.80
C ASP A 123 3.33 13.41 11.38
N VAL A 124 3.84 12.20 11.22
CA VAL A 124 4.09 11.53 9.94
C VAL A 124 2.82 10.87 9.42
N PRO A 125 2.49 10.96 8.10
CA PRO A 125 1.38 10.24 7.51
C PRO A 125 1.59 8.72 7.54
N PHE A 126 0.53 7.98 7.88
CA PHE A 126 0.55 6.51 7.91
C PHE A 126 -0.19 5.91 6.73
N VAL A 127 0.40 4.83 6.21
CA VAL A 127 -0.17 3.90 5.23
C VAL A 127 -0.55 2.61 5.94
N CYS A 128 -1.71 2.03 5.62
CA CYS A 128 -2.13 0.73 6.14
C CYS A 128 -2.75 -0.14 5.06
N GLY A 129 -2.54 -1.45 5.17
CA GLY A 129 -3.20 -2.44 4.34
C GLY A 129 -4.62 -2.75 4.81
N ALA A 130 -5.52 -3.05 3.86
CA ALA A 130 -6.87 -3.53 4.14
C ALA A 130 -7.33 -4.56 3.10
N LYS A 131 -8.14 -5.54 3.53
CA LYS A 131 -8.76 -6.55 2.67
C LYS A 131 -10.18 -6.20 2.27
N ASP A 132 -10.86 -5.43 3.10
CA ASP A 132 -12.26 -5.06 2.99
C ASP A 132 -12.49 -3.65 3.51
N LEU A 133 -13.70 -3.14 3.33
CA LEU A 133 -14.06 -1.79 3.75
C LEU A 133 -14.04 -1.61 5.26
N GLY A 134 -14.46 -2.60 6.03
CA GLY A 134 -14.46 -2.53 7.49
C GLY A 134 -13.04 -2.35 8.03
N GLU A 135 -12.10 -3.15 7.53
CA GLU A 135 -10.69 -3.04 7.90
C GLU A 135 -10.11 -1.67 7.48
N ALA A 136 -10.39 -1.20 6.27
CA ALA A 136 -9.96 0.12 5.81
C ALA A 136 -10.47 1.25 6.71
N LEU A 137 -11.75 1.23 7.06
CA LEU A 137 -12.36 2.27 7.89
C LEU A 137 -11.86 2.21 9.35
N ARG A 138 -11.54 1.02 9.88
CA ARG A 138 -10.88 0.90 11.20
C ARG A 138 -9.49 1.55 11.18
N ARG A 139 -8.67 1.28 10.18
CA ARG A 139 -7.34 1.93 10.02
C ARG A 139 -7.46 3.45 9.87
N ILE A 140 -8.45 3.92 9.11
CA ILE A 140 -8.72 5.36 8.96
C ILE A 140 -9.15 5.98 10.30
N SER A 141 -9.97 5.30 11.08
CA SER A 141 -10.37 5.77 12.41
C SER A 141 -9.22 5.91 13.40
N GLU A 142 -8.16 5.13 13.20
CA GLU A 142 -6.91 5.19 13.98
C GLU A 142 -5.95 6.27 13.45
N GLY A 143 -6.29 6.97 12.37
CA GLY A 143 -5.50 8.06 11.80
C GLY A 143 -4.69 7.72 10.53
N ALA A 144 -4.95 6.57 9.88
CA ALA A 144 -4.32 6.28 8.59
C ALA A 144 -4.68 7.33 7.53
N SER A 145 -3.68 7.82 6.81
CA SER A 145 -3.79 8.85 5.76
C SER A 145 -3.85 8.27 4.35
N MET A 146 -3.54 6.99 4.20
CA MET A 146 -3.58 6.21 2.97
C MET A 146 -3.95 4.77 3.29
N ILE A 147 -4.77 4.18 2.43
CA ILE A 147 -5.05 2.74 2.43
C ILE A 147 -4.42 2.12 1.19
N ARG A 148 -3.99 0.88 1.31
CA ARG A 148 -3.64 0.01 0.19
C ARG A 148 -4.30 -1.35 0.35
N THR A 149 -4.52 -2.06 -0.76
CA THR A 149 -4.92 -3.47 -0.65
C THR A 149 -3.79 -4.26 0.03
N LYS A 150 -4.14 -5.24 0.84
CA LYS A 150 -3.13 -6.18 1.37
C LYS A 150 -2.58 -7.06 0.25
N GLY A 151 -3.45 -7.65 -0.57
CA GLY A 151 -3.03 -8.65 -1.55
C GLY A 151 -2.30 -9.81 -0.86
N GLU A 152 -1.38 -10.44 -1.58
CA GLU A 152 -0.36 -11.33 -1.00
C GLU A 152 1.02 -10.89 -1.49
N PRO A 153 1.71 -10.03 -0.73
CA PRO A 153 2.99 -9.47 -1.12
C PRO A 153 4.06 -10.53 -1.34
N GLY A 154 4.91 -10.33 -2.34
CA GLY A 154 6.03 -11.23 -2.65
C GLY A 154 5.66 -12.47 -3.46
N THR A 155 4.40 -12.64 -3.84
CA THR A 155 3.96 -13.77 -4.66
C THR A 155 4.09 -13.52 -6.16
N GLY A 156 4.01 -12.24 -6.61
CA GLY A 156 3.88 -11.95 -8.04
C GLY A 156 2.55 -12.41 -8.65
N ASP A 157 1.60 -12.82 -7.80
CA ASP A 157 0.23 -13.20 -8.17
C ASP A 157 -0.75 -12.11 -7.69
N ILE A 158 -1.41 -11.46 -8.65
CA ILE A 158 -2.27 -10.31 -8.39
C ILE A 158 -3.66 -10.66 -7.86
N VAL A 159 -4.05 -11.95 -7.88
CA VAL A 159 -5.43 -12.38 -7.64
C VAL A 159 -6.00 -11.87 -6.31
N GLN A 160 -5.22 -11.87 -5.24
CA GLN A 160 -5.68 -11.39 -3.93
C GLN A 160 -5.84 -9.87 -3.88
N ALA A 161 -4.95 -9.11 -4.51
CA ALA A 161 -5.11 -7.65 -4.61
C ALA A 161 -6.37 -7.26 -5.41
N VAL A 162 -6.64 -7.96 -6.51
CA VAL A 162 -7.88 -7.80 -7.29
C VAL A 162 -9.11 -8.14 -6.44
N HIS A 163 -9.06 -9.24 -5.70
CA HIS A 163 -10.16 -9.65 -4.81
C HIS A 163 -10.46 -8.58 -3.76
N HIS A 164 -9.45 -8.10 -3.04
CA HIS A 164 -9.62 -7.10 -1.99
C HIS A 164 -10.16 -5.77 -2.54
N LEU A 165 -9.62 -5.30 -3.67
CA LEU A 165 -10.12 -4.07 -4.29
C LEU A 165 -11.56 -4.19 -4.76
N ARG A 166 -11.92 -5.33 -5.39
CA ARG A 166 -13.29 -5.59 -5.83
C ARG A 166 -14.25 -5.69 -4.67
N LEU A 167 -13.87 -6.38 -3.59
CA LEU A 167 -14.67 -6.49 -2.37
C LEU A 167 -14.93 -5.11 -1.77
N MET A 168 -13.89 -4.32 -1.57
CA MET A 168 -14.01 -2.96 -1.04
C MET A 168 -14.93 -2.09 -1.90
N ASN A 169 -14.77 -2.11 -3.22
CA ASN A 169 -15.63 -1.37 -4.14
C ASN A 169 -17.10 -1.86 -4.10
N GLN A 170 -17.31 -3.16 -3.91
CA GLN A 170 -18.64 -3.72 -3.77
C GLN A 170 -19.32 -3.26 -2.48
N GLU A 171 -18.58 -3.27 -1.37
CA GLU A 171 -19.06 -2.82 -0.06
C GLU A 171 -19.37 -1.31 -0.06
N ILE A 172 -18.53 -0.49 -0.69
CA ILE A 172 -18.78 0.94 -0.89
C ILE A 172 -20.11 1.16 -1.64
N ARG A 173 -20.30 0.45 -2.77
CA ARG A 173 -21.56 0.55 -3.54
C ARG A 173 -22.77 0.07 -2.73
N ARG A 174 -22.61 -0.95 -1.90
CA ARG A 174 -23.67 -1.41 -0.99
C ARG A 174 -24.06 -0.31 -0.02
N ILE A 175 -23.08 0.33 0.64
CA ILE A 175 -23.35 1.39 1.62
C ILE A 175 -24.02 2.59 0.95
N GLN A 176 -23.64 2.98 -0.26
CA GLN A 176 -24.29 4.07 -1.00
C GLN A 176 -25.79 3.86 -1.24
N ASN A 177 -26.23 2.60 -1.31
CA ASN A 177 -27.61 2.23 -1.57
C ASN A 177 -28.42 1.90 -0.31
N LEU A 178 -27.85 2.03 0.89
CA LEU A 178 -28.55 1.83 2.14
C LEU A 178 -29.50 3.01 2.45
N ARG A 179 -30.50 2.74 3.23
CA ARG A 179 -31.34 3.77 3.84
C ARG A 179 -30.61 4.36 5.06
N GLU A 180 -30.92 5.59 5.40
CA GLU A 180 -30.34 6.29 6.56
C GLU A 180 -30.49 5.50 7.89
N ASP A 181 -31.62 4.79 8.07
CA ASP A 181 -31.89 4.00 9.28
C ASP A 181 -31.04 2.70 9.33
N GLU A 182 -30.44 2.26 8.21
CA GLU A 182 -29.57 1.09 8.12
C GLU A 182 -28.08 1.40 8.38
N LEU A 183 -27.70 2.69 8.37
CA LEU A 183 -26.30 3.08 8.53
C LEU A 183 -25.74 2.74 9.91
N TYR A 184 -26.56 2.86 10.97
CA TYR A 184 -26.12 2.53 12.34
C TYR A 184 -25.82 1.04 12.54
N ILE A 185 -26.65 0.16 11.97
CA ILE A 185 -26.40 -1.27 12.07
C ILE A 185 -25.15 -1.65 11.27
N THR A 186 -24.98 -1.04 10.09
CA THR A 186 -23.77 -1.25 9.26
C THR A 186 -22.49 -0.80 9.97
N ALA A 187 -22.51 0.35 10.64
CA ALA A 187 -21.38 0.84 11.44
C ALA A 187 -21.04 -0.13 12.58
N LYS A 188 -22.05 -0.68 13.25
CA LYS A 188 -21.89 -1.68 14.30
C LYS A 188 -21.31 -3.00 13.75
N ASP A 189 -21.83 -3.49 12.63
CA ASP A 189 -21.40 -4.73 12.03
C ASP A 189 -19.93 -4.66 11.54
N LEU A 190 -19.54 -3.52 10.98
CA LEU A 190 -18.16 -3.25 10.54
C LEU A 190 -17.24 -2.81 11.68
N GLN A 191 -17.77 -2.55 12.88
CA GLN A 191 -17.03 -2.07 14.06
C GLN A 191 -16.27 -0.76 13.77
N VAL A 192 -16.95 0.21 13.18
CA VAL A 192 -16.39 1.50 12.79
C VAL A 192 -17.26 2.67 13.26
N PRO A 193 -16.69 3.87 13.42
CA PRO A 193 -17.46 5.08 13.71
C PRO A 193 -18.54 5.36 12.65
N ILE A 194 -19.73 5.72 13.09
CA ILE A 194 -20.86 6.03 12.21
C ILE A 194 -20.55 7.15 11.21
N ASP A 195 -19.74 8.12 11.59
CA ASP A 195 -19.37 9.24 10.72
C ASP A 195 -18.59 8.78 9.48
N LEU A 196 -17.79 7.71 9.57
CA LEU A 196 -17.11 7.11 8.42
C LEU A 196 -18.10 6.40 7.48
N ILE A 197 -19.10 5.71 8.03
CA ILE A 197 -20.16 5.08 7.21
C ILE A 197 -20.98 6.16 6.48
N ARG A 198 -21.37 7.25 7.16
CA ARG A 198 -22.04 8.39 6.52
C ARG A 198 -21.20 9.01 5.42
N TYR A 199 -19.88 9.17 5.64
CA TYR A 199 -18.98 9.67 4.61
C TYR A 199 -18.99 8.76 3.36
N VAL A 200 -18.87 7.44 3.55
CA VAL A 200 -18.91 6.48 2.43
C VAL A 200 -20.27 6.49 1.74
N HIS A 201 -21.35 6.55 2.50
CA HIS A 201 -22.73 6.64 1.97
C HIS A 201 -22.91 7.87 1.07
N GLU A 202 -22.47 9.02 1.53
CA GLU A 202 -22.64 10.31 0.85
C GLU A 202 -21.69 10.46 -0.36
N HIS A 203 -20.42 10.03 -0.22
CA HIS A 203 -19.39 10.32 -1.20
C HIS A 203 -19.03 9.13 -2.11
N GLY A 204 -19.42 7.91 -1.78
CA GLY A 204 -19.13 6.70 -2.55
C GLY A 204 -17.65 6.34 -2.66
N LYS A 205 -16.85 6.74 -1.68
CA LYS A 205 -15.39 6.50 -1.65
C LYS A 205 -14.87 6.57 -0.22
N LEU A 206 -13.63 6.11 -0.04
CA LEU A 206 -12.89 6.33 1.20
C LEU A 206 -12.53 7.82 1.38
N PRO A 207 -12.38 8.32 2.62
CA PRO A 207 -11.93 9.69 2.90
C PRO A 207 -10.42 9.90 2.64
N VAL A 208 -9.69 8.85 2.31
CA VAL A 208 -8.27 8.84 1.98
C VAL A 208 -8.04 8.08 0.68
N VAL A 209 -6.87 8.26 0.05
CA VAL A 209 -6.51 7.52 -1.17
C VAL A 209 -6.37 6.03 -0.90
N ASN A 210 -6.74 5.22 -1.90
CA ASN A 210 -6.64 3.76 -1.85
C ASN A 210 -5.79 3.24 -3.01
N PHE A 211 -4.61 2.72 -2.70
CA PHE A 211 -3.68 2.16 -3.66
C PHE A 211 -3.82 0.64 -3.76
N ALA A 212 -3.40 0.09 -4.88
CA ALA A 212 -3.26 -1.36 -5.02
C ALA A 212 -1.88 -1.82 -4.57
N ALA A 213 -1.83 -2.92 -3.84
CA ALA A 213 -0.59 -3.58 -3.41
C ALA A 213 -0.79 -5.10 -3.35
N GLY A 214 0.32 -5.83 -3.44
CA GLY A 214 0.37 -7.28 -3.27
C GLY A 214 0.20 -8.06 -4.59
N GLY A 215 1.33 -8.44 -5.21
CA GLY A 215 1.37 -9.31 -6.36
C GLY A 215 1.51 -8.63 -7.73
N VAL A 216 1.63 -7.31 -7.80
CA VAL A 216 1.89 -6.59 -9.07
C VAL A 216 3.27 -6.96 -9.60
N ALA A 217 3.33 -7.55 -10.80
CA ALA A 217 4.58 -7.99 -11.42
C ALA A 217 4.76 -7.49 -12.87
N THR A 218 3.69 -7.05 -13.52
CA THR A 218 3.71 -6.64 -14.93
C THR A 218 3.02 -5.29 -15.14
N PRO A 219 3.30 -4.60 -16.26
CA PRO A 219 2.54 -3.40 -16.64
C PRO A 219 1.03 -3.65 -16.76
N ALA A 220 0.64 -4.83 -17.25
CA ALA A 220 -0.76 -5.22 -17.37
C ALA A 220 -1.45 -5.36 -16.01
N ASP A 221 -0.76 -5.94 -15.00
CA ASP A 221 -1.28 -6.02 -13.63
C ASP A 221 -1.52 -4.62 -13.05
N ALA A 222 -0.56 -3.72 -13.21
CA ALA A 222 -0.68 -2.34 -12.73
C ALA A 222 -1.86 -1.61 -13.40
N ALA A 223 -1.98 -1.72 -14.72
CA ALA A 223 -3.09 -1.14 -15.46
C ALA A 223 -4.45 -1.75 -15.06
N LEU A 224 -4.52 -3.07 -14.83
CA LEU A 224 -5.72 -3.74 -14.33
C LEU A 224 -6.18 -3.13 -13.00
N MET A 225 -5.28 -2.95 -12.05
CA MET A 225 -5.63 -2.37 -10.75
C MET A 225 -6.13 -0.93 -10.87
N MET A 226 -5.50 -0.12 -11.74
CA MET A 226 -5.95 1.24 -12.02
C MET A 226 -7.35 1.28 -12.67
N GLN A 227 -7.62 0.40 -13.63
CA GLN A 227 -8.95 0.28 -14.27
C GLN A 227 -10.01 -0.22 -13.30
N LEU A 228 -9.64 -0.99 -12.28
CA LEU A 228 -10.53 -1.41 -11.21
C LEU A 228 -10.79 -0.32 -10.16
N GLY A 229 -10.14 0.84 -10.28
CA GLY A 229 -10.38 2.01 -9.44
C GLY A 229 -9.35 2.23 -8.33
N ALA A 230 -8.20 1.55 -8.37
CA ALA A 230 -7.08 1.93 -7.52
C ALA A 230 -6.58 3.34 -7.89
N GLU A 231 -6.09 4.07 -6.91
CA GLU A 231 -5.63 5.45 -7.09
C GLU A 231 -4.11 5.56 -7.23
N GLY A 232 -3.44 4.45 -7.37
CA GLY A 232 -2.01 4.25 -7.58
C GLY A 232 -1.65 2.80 -7.25
N VAL A 233 -0.38 2.44 -7.41
CA VAL A 233 0.10 1.08 -7.15
C VAL A 233 1.38 1.06 -6.32
N PHE A 234 1.50 0.08 -5.44
CA PHE A 234 2.75 -0.34 -4.83
C PHE A 234 3.28 -1.55 -5.60
N VAL A 235 4.57 -1.54 -5.92
CA VAL A 235 5.23 -2.66 -6.57
C VAL A 235 6.45 -3.04 -5.74
N GLY A 236 6.40 -4.22 -5.14
CA GLY A 236 7.47 -4.76 -4.34
C GLY A 236 8.43 -5.61 -5.17
N SER A 237 8.40 -6.92 -4.95
CA SER A 237 9.31 -7.87 -5.58
C SER A 237 9.24 -7.90 -7.11
N GLY A 238 8.13 -7.46 -7.70
CA GLY A 238 7.88 -7.55 -9.15
C GLY A 238 8.88 -6.79 -10.03
N ILE A 239 9.53 -5.75 -9.50
CA ILE A 239 10.55 -4.98 -10.25
C ILE A 239 11.92 -5.62 -10.11
N PHE A 240 12.48 -5.65 -8.91
CA PHE A 240 13.89 -6.05 -8.69
C PHE A 240 14.12 -7.56 -8.69
N LYS A 241 13.08 -8.38 -8.76
CA LYS A 241 13.17 -9.84 -9.05
C LYS A 241 12.92 -10.18 -10.53
N SER A 242 12.78 -9.20 -11.41
CA SER A 242 12.64 -9.39 -12.85
C SER A 242 13.99 -9.43 -13.57
N GLY A 243 13.98 -9.88 -14.83
CA GLY A 243 15.19 -9.96 -15.65
C GLY A 243 15.80 -8.61 -16.02
N ASP A 244 14.99 -7.55 -16.13
CA ASP A 244 15.41 -6.16 -16.38
C ASP A 244 14.63 -5.19 -15.49
N PRO A 245 15.10 -4.92 -14.26
CA PRO A 245 14.40 -4.06 -13.31
C PRO A 245 14.17 -2.63 -13.79
N LYS A 246 15.18 -2.03 -14.48
CA LYS A 246 15.07 -0.66 -14.97
C LYS A 246 13.96 -0.52 -16.01
N LYS A 247 14.00 -1.35 -17.04
CA LYS A 247 12.99 -1.34 -18.11
C LYS A 247 11.61 -1.67 -17.57
N ARG A 248 11.51 -2.59 -16.62
CA ARG A 248 10.24 -2.96 -15.99
C ARG A 248 9.68 -1.83 -15.13
N ALA A 249 10.50 -1.14 -14.36
CA ALA A 249 10.07 0.02 -13.58
C ALA A 249 9.48 1.13 -14.49
N GLU A 250 10.21 1.49 -15.55
CA GLU A 250 9.73 2.47 -16.54
C GLU A 250 8.41 2.04 -17.21
N ALA A 251 8.29 0.76 -17.57
CA ALA A 251 7.10 0.21 -18.20
C ALA A 251 5.88 0.24 -17.27
N ILE A 252 6.06 -0.08 -15.98
CA ILE A 252 4.99 -0.05 -14.97
C ILE A 252 4.53 1.39 -14.73
N VAL A 253 5.44 2.37 -14.61
CA VAL A 253 5.08 3.79 -14.46
C VAL A 253 4.27 4.28 -15.67
N LYS A 254 4.71 3.96 -16.88
CA LYS A 254 3.98 4.31 -18.11
C LYS A 254 2.61 3.65 -18.17
N ALA A 255 2.50 2.38 -17.75
CA ALA A 255 1.22 1.66 -17.71
C ALA A 255 0.25 2.28 -16.71
N VAL A 256 0.70 2.69 -15.53
CA VAL A 256 -0.13 3.37 -14.53
C VAL A 256 -0.60 4.73 -15.04
N THR A 257 0.27 5.50 -15.68
CA THR A 257 -0.08 6.81 -16.27
C THR A 257 -1.07 6.68 -17.44
N ASN A 258 -0.97 5.60 -18.20
CA ASN A 258 -1.74 5.37 -19.44
C ASN A 258 -2.66 4.14 -19.34
N TYR A 259 -3.17 3.83 -18.17
CA TYR A 259 -3.90 2.58 -17.91
C TYR A 259 -5.15 2.38 -18.80
N ASN A 260 -5.72 3.43 -19.38
CA ASN A 260 -6.85 3.40 -20.29
C ASN A 260 -6.45 3.42 -21.79
N ARG A 261 -5.16 3.23 -22.11
CA ARG A 261 -4.63 3.29 -23.47
C ARG A 261 -4.05 1.93 -23.89
N PRO A 262 -4.86 1.01 -24.46
CA PRO A 262 -4.40 -0.33 -24.84
C PRO A 262 -3.23 -0.33 -25.83
N ASP A 263 -3.16 0.66 -26.71
CA ASP A 263 -2.07 0.87 -27.65
C ASP A 263 -0.73 1.14 -26.95
N ILE A 264 -0.74 1.97 -25.90
CA ILE A 264 0.45 2.23 -25.09
C ILE A 264 0.78 1.02 -24.22
N LEU A 265 -0.24 0.38 -23.63
CA LEU A 265 -0.05 -0.82 -22.80
C LEU A 265 0.60 -1.95 -23.61
N ALA A 266 0.23 -2.13 -24.88
CA ALA A 266 0.87 -3.09 -25.76
C ALA A 266 2.37 -2.76 -25.92
N GLN A 267 2.71 -1.51 -26.28
CA GLN A 267 4.09 -1.07 -26.48
C GLN A 267 4.96 -1.24 -25.23
N VAL A 268 4.46 -0.85 -24.06
CA VAL A 268 5.25 -0.94 -22.80
C VAL A 268 5.35 -2.36 -22.25
N SER A 269 4.61 -3.30 -22.82
CA SER A 269 4.67 -4.72 -22.43
C SER A 269 5.66 -5.53 -23.28
N GLU A 270 6.26 -4.92 -24.32
CA GLU A 270 7.19 -5.60 -25.23
C GLU A 270 8.61 -5.69 -24.64
N ASP A 271 9.29 -6.81 -24.87
CA ASP A 271 10.72 -7.03 -24.59
C ASP A 271 11.16 -6.68 -23.15
N LEU A 272 10.34 -6.95 -22.16
CA LEU A 272 10.64 -6.65 -20.75
C LEU A 272 11.54 -7.69 -20.06
N GLY A 273 11.96 -8.72 -20.77
CA GLY A 273 12.61 -9.87 -20.17
C GLY A 273 11.65 -10.68 -19.28
N GLU A 274 12.19 -11.61 -18.52
CA GLU A 274 11.36 -12.44 -17.64
C GLU A 274 10.76 -11.62 -16.51
N ALA A 275 9.45 -11.82 -16.27
CA ALA A 275 8.80 -11.34 -15.04
C ALA A 275 9.33 -12.16 -13.85
N MET A 276 9.13 -11.67 -12.61
CA MET A 276 9.42 -12.53 -11.47
C MET A 276 8.60 -13.83 -11.58
N VAL A 277 9.23 -14.96 -11.28
CA VAL A 277 8.59 -16.29 -11.39
C VAL A 277 7.35 -16.37 -10.50
N GLY A 278 7.42 -15.77 -9.31
CA GLY A 278 6.29 -15.73 -8.40
C GLY A 278 5.96 -17.07 -7.74
N ILE A 279 4.91 -17.05 -6.93
CA ILE A 279 4.37 -18.21 -6.21
C ILE A 279 2.84 -18.11 -6.31
N ASN A 280 2.19 -19.18 -6.78
CA ASN A 280 0.73 -19.22 -6.82
C ASN A 280 0.15 -19.13 -5.41
N LYS A 281 -0.98 -18.46 -5.24
CA LYS A 281 -1.62 -18.28 -3.94
C LYS A 281 -1.92 -19.61 -3.20
N ASP A 282 -2.17 -20.67 -3.93
CA ASP A 282 -2.50 -21.99 -3.37
C ASP A 282 -1.24 -22.76 -2.89
N GLU A 283 -0.04 -22.23 -3.17
CA GLU A 283 1.26 -22.80 -2.78
C GLU A 283 1.92 -22.04 -1.63
N ILE A 284 1.25 -21.00 -1.07
CA ILE A 284 1.81 -20.19 0.02
C ILE A 284 1.40 -20.72 1.39
N ASP A 285 2.37 -20.89 2.29
CA ASP A 285 2.15 -21.32 3.68
C ASP A 285 1.77 -20.14 4.60
N ILE A 286 2.23 -18.93 4.28
CA ILE A 286 2.04 -17.74 5.12
C ILE A 286 1.09 -16.76 4.42
N LEU A 287 -0.13 -16.64 4.93
CA LEU A 287 -1.10 -15.63 4.49
C LEU A 287 -0.82 -14.32 5.24
N MET A 288 -0.04 -13.42 4.62
CA MET A 288 0.29 -12.12 5.22
C MET A 288 -0.95 -11.25 5.37
N ALA A 289 -1.90 -11.34 4.43
CA ALA A 289 -3.14 -10.58 4.46
C ALA A 289 -4.02 -10.86 5.70
N GLU A 290 -3.83 -12.01 6.36
CA GLU A 290 -4.58 -12.36 7.57
C GLU A 290 -4.03 -11.71 8.86
N ARG A 291 -2.88 -11.08 8.80
CA ARG A 291 -2.27 -10.38 9.95
C ARG A 291 -2.97 -9.04 10.18
N GLY A 292 -3.17 -8.68 11.45
CA GLY A 292 -3.73 -7.39 11.87
C GLY A 292 -5.15 -7.15 11.34
N LYS A 293 -6.06 -8.04 11.69
CA LYS A 293 -7.49 -7.93 11.33
C LYS A 293 -8.21 -6.81 12.05
#